data_eeceb20d4683acafa6bcaf052c04b970
#
_entry.id   eeceb20d4683acafa6bcaf052c04b970
#
_cell.length_a   1.000
_cell.length_b   1.000
_cell.length_c   1.000
_cell.angle_alpha   90.00
_cell.angle_beta   90.00
_cell.angle_gamma   90.00
#
_symmetry.space_group_name_H-M   'P 1'
#
loop_
_entity.id
_entity.type
_entity.pdbx_description
1 polymer ?
#
loop_
_entity_poly.entity_id
_entity_poly.type
_entity_poly.pdbx_seq_one_letter_code
_entity_poly.pdbx_strand_id
1 'polypeptide(L)'
;MQANALTCEPASQMLSLLNGCLTTQAIHVAARLGIADELRDGTRRIGDLSVALDAQPDALDRLMRMLASIGVLSAGEGGTYQLTPLGETLRTDHPNSVRDWALYVGASAPWNAWGHLYESVKTGTPGFVLAHGIPTYDFLESHPELAACFNRWMSKQSAQQNSAILDAYDFSKFQVAADIGGGQGSTLAAVLERYPSLRGTFRQVFRRGRAGSFGLQRVPRALCCCGRGHAGGVAPGC
;
A
#
# COMPACT_ATOMS: atom_id res chain seq x y z
N MET A 1 -12.70 -15.10 -40.42
CA MET A 1 -11.53 -15.54 -39.71
C MET A 1 -11.76 -15.21 -38.22
N GLN A 2 -12.19 -16.21 -37.46
CA GLN A 2 -12.40 -16.06 -36.02
C GLN A 2 -11.02 -16.03 -35.32
N ALA A 3 -10.72 -14.95 -34.60
CA ALA A 3 -9.56 -14.90 -33.76
C ALA A 3 -9.68 -15.97 -32.67
N ASN A 4 -8.79 -16.95 -32.72
CA ASN A 4 -8.63 -17.99 -31.72
C ASN A 4 -8.20 -17.29 -30.43
N ALA A 5 -9.12 -17.04 -29.51
CA ALA A 5 -8.80 -16.71 -28.15
C ALA A 5 -8.04 -17.92 -27.59
N LEU A 6 -6.73 -17.77 -27.39
CA LEU A 6 -5.90 -18.73 -26.67
C LEU A 6 -6.50 -18.89 -25.27
N THR A 7 -7.39 -19.83 -25.10
CA THR A 7 -7.85 -20.27 -23.78
C THR A 7 -6.65 -20.91 -23.12
N CYS A 8 -6.03 -20.16 -22.17
CA CYS A 8 -4.95 -20.70 -21.36
C CYS A 8 -5.49 -21.94 -20.65
N GLU A 9 -4.80 -23.09 -20.78
CA GLU A 9 -5.24 -24.32 -20.10
C GLU A 9 -5.42 -24.06 -18.59
N PRO A 10 -6.42 -24.66 -17.96
CA PRO A 10 -6.69 -24.46 -16.53
C PRO A 10 -5.47 -24.71 -15.65
N ALA A 11 -4.63 -25.68 -15.98
CA ALA A 11 -3.37 -25.96 -15.28
C ALA A 11 -2.39 -24.79 -15.38
N SER A 12 -2.23 -24.18 -16.56
CA SER A 12 -1.36 -23.03 -16.75
C SER A 12 -1.85 -21.80 -15.99
N GLN A 13 -3.18 -21.60 -15.92
CA GLN A 13 -3.76 -20.53 -15.08
C GLN A 13 -3.48 -20.78 -13.61
N MET A 14 -3.64 -22.02 -13.13
CA MET A 14 -3.34 -22.37 -11.74
C MET A 14 -1.86 -22.15 -11.41
N LEU A 15 -0.94 -22.55 -12.30
CA LEU A 15 0.49 -22.30 -12.13
C LEU A 15 0.81 -20.80 -12.06
N SER A 16 0.17 -19.97 -12.86
CA SER A 16 0.31 -18.52 -12.79
C SER A 16 -0.11 -17.95 -11.44
N LEU A 17 -1.24 -18.41 -10.90
CA LEU A 17 -1.71 -18.02 -9.57
C LEU A 17 -0.75 -18.47 -8.46
N LEU A 18 -0.24 -19.70 -8.52
CA LEU A 18 0.73 -20.23 -7.56
C LEU A 18 2.05 -19.43 -7.56
N ASN A 19 2.48 -18.98 -8.73
CA ASN A 19 3.70 -18.16 -8.89
C ASN A 19 3.50 -16.69 -8.49
N GLY A 20 2.31 -16.27 -8.11
CA GLY A 20 2.02 -14.90 -7.67
C GLY A 20 2.89 -14.44 -6.50
N CYS A 21 3.31 -15.36 -5.64
CA CYS A 21 4.23 -15.09 -4.54
C CYS A 21 5.61 -14.60 -5.03
N LEU A 22 6.14 -15.17 -6.11
CA LEU A 22 7.41 -14.75 -6.72
C LEU A 22 7.31 -13.34 -7.29
N THR A 23 6.21 -13.05 -7.98
CA THR A 23 5.89 -11.72 -8.50
C THR A 23 5.83 -10.69 -7.39
N THR A 24 5.14 -11.00 -6.29
CA THR A 24 5.03 -10.09 -5.13
C THR A 24 6.40 -9.77 -4.54
N GLN A 25 7.26 -10.77 -4.37
CA GLN A 25 8.62 -10.56 -3.84
C GLN A 25 9.52 -9.78 -4.81
N ALA A 26 9.45 -10.04 -6.11
CA ALA A 26 10.20 -9.27 -7.09
C ALA A 26 9.81 -7.78 -7.07
N ILE A 27 8.51 -7.47 -7.02
CA ILE A 27 8.01 -6.10 -6.93
C ILE A 27 8.40 -5.47 -5.58
N HIS A 28 8.33 -6.22 -4.48
CA HIS A 28 8.78 -5.74 -3.17
C HIS A 28 10.27 -5.34 -3.19
N VAL A 29 11.14 -6.19 -3.75
CA VAL A 29 12.57 -5.89 -3.85
C VAL A 29 12.81 -4.68 -4.75
N ALA A 30 12.09 -4.57 -5.88
CA ALA A 30 12.17 -3.40 -6.75
C ALA A 30 11.80 -2.09 -6.01
N ALA A 31 10.73 -2.12 -5.20
CA ALA A 31 10.30 -1.00 -4.38
C ALA A 31 11.32 -0.66 -3.27
N ARG A 32 11.92 -1.68 -2.63
CA ARG A 32 12.95 -1.49 -1.59
C ARG A 32 14.23 -0.88 -2.13
N LEU A 33 14.69 -1.36 -3.27
CA LEU A 33 15.88 -0.81 -3.94
C LEU A 33 15.63 0.57 -4.55
N GLY A 34 14.37 0.97 -4.75
CA GLY A 34 14.05 2.25 -5.41
C GLY A 34 14.28 2.23 -6.91
N ILE A 35 14.18 1.06 -7.56
CA ILE A 35 14.44 0.89 -8.99
C ILE A 35 13.63 1.87 -9.84
N ALA A 36 12.36 2.08 -9.49
CA ALA A 36 11.49 2.98 -10.24
C ALA A 36 11.91 4.45 -10.12
N ASP A 37 12.41 4.87 -8.96
CA ASP A 37 12.91 6.23 -8.79
C ASP A 37 14.22 6.45 -9.55
N GLU A 38 15.09 5.42 -9.65
CA GLU A 38 16.32 5.47 -10.43
C GLU A 38 16.08 5.49 -11.95
N LEU A 39 14.96 4.94 -12.40
CA LEU A 39 14.58 4.92 -13.82
C LEU A 39 13.64 6.06 -14.23
N ARG A 40 13.36 7.04 -13.34
CA ARG A 40 12.41 8.12 -13.61
C ARG A 40 12.76 8.96 -14.83
N ASP A 41 14.05 9.17 -15.07
CA ASP A 41 14.55 10.05 -16.13
C ASP A 41 14.82 9.28 -17.44
N GLY A 42 14.39 8.03 -17.54
CA GLY A 42 14.47 7.22 -18.74
C GLY A 42 15.32 5.97 -18.62
N THR A 43 15.82 5.51 -19.76
CA THR A 43 16.56 4.24 -19.90
C THR A 43 17.93 4.30 -19.23
N ARG A 44 18.26 3.27 -18.44
CA ARG A 44 19.59 3.11 -17.83
C ARG A 44 20.17 1.72 -18.09
N ARG A 45 21.48 1.62 -18.09
CA ARG A 45 22.22 0.35 -18.20
C ARG A 45 22.28 -0.35 -16.86
N ILE A 46 22.31 -1.69 -16.90
CA ILE A 46 22.39 -2.52 -15.69
C ILE A 46 23.63 -2.21 -14.84
N GLY A 47 24.78 -1.93 -15.49
CA GLY A 47 26.01 -1.55 -14.78
C GLY A 47 25.86 -0.26 -13.98
N ASP A 48 25.23 0.77 -14.56
CA ASP A 48 25.00 2.06 -13.88
C ASP A 48 23.99 1.91 -12.73
N LEU A 49 22.94 1.10 -12.95
CA LEU A 49 21.95 0.79 -11.92
C LEU A 49 22.55 0.01 -10.76
N SER A 50 23.42 -0.96 -11.03
CA SER A 50 24.07 -1.76 -9.98
C SER A 50 24.91 -0.92 -9.04
N VAL A 51 25.61 0.08 -9.57
CA VAL A 51 26.38 1.05 -8.77
C VAL A 51 25.46 1.96 -7.97
N ALA A 52 24.43 2.53 -8.63
CA ALA A 52 23.50 3.47 -7.97
C ALA A 52 22.69 2.81 -6.85
N LEU A 53 22.35 1.54 -6.99
CA LEU A 53 21.51 0.77 -6.04
C LEU A 53 22.35 -0.06 -5.05
N ASP A 54 23.67 0.02 -5.10
CA ASP A 54 24.59 -0.82 -4.31
C ASP A 54 24.19 -2.31 -4.38
N ALA A 55 23.97 -2.82 -5.60
CA ALA A 55 23.46 -4.16 -5.86
C ALA A 55 24.42 -4.97 -6.71
N GLN A 56 24.48 -6.28 -6.48
CA GLN A 56 25.30 -7.20 -7.24
C GLN A 56 24.77 -7.28 -8.70
N PRO A 57 25.60 -6.99 -9.74
CA PRO A 57 25.12 -6.79 -11.11
C PRO A 57 24.33 -7.97 -11.70
N ASP A 58 24.86 -9.21 -11.56
CA ASP A 58 24.20 -10.39 -12.14
C ASP A 58 22.88 -10.74 -11.43
N ALA A 59 22.80 -10.49 -10.12
CA ALA A 59 21.57 -10.71 -9.36
C ALA A 59 20.54 -9.65 -9.71
N LEU A 60 20.96 -8.39 -9.82
CA LEU A 60 20.10 -7.30 -10.26
C LEU A 60 19.57 -7.54 -11.67
N ASP A 61 20.41 -7.96 -12.62
CA ASP A 61 19.97 -8.24 -13.99
C ASP A 61 18.90 -9.36 -14.04
N ARG A 62 19.04 -10.41 -13.25
CA ARG A 62 18.01 -11.45 -13.15
C ARG A 62 16.68 -10.89 -12.62
N LEU A 63 16.72 -10.02 -11.61
CA LEU A 63 15.54 -9.33 -11.09
C LEU A 63 14.91 -8.43 -12.15
N MET A 64 15.72 -7.63 -12.85
CA MET A 64 15.26 -6.71 -13.89
C MET A 64 14.58 -7.47 -15.05
N ARG A 65 15.15 -8.60 -15.47
CA ARG A 65 14.55 -9.48 -16.48
C ARG A 65 13.21 -10.06 -16.02
N MET A 66 13.12 -10.48 -14.76
CA MET A 66 11.84 -10.93 -14.19
C MET A 66 10.81 -9.80 -14.18
N LEU A 67 11.19 -8.60 -13.74
CA LEU A 67 10.29 -7.43 -13.77
C LEU A 67 9.87 -7.05 -15.18
N ALA A 68 10.75 -7.23 -16.17
CA ALA A 68 10.41 -7.02 -17.58
C ALA A 68 9.43 -8.09 -18.10
N SER A 69 9.62 -9.37 -17.70
CA SER A 69 8.72 -10.46 -18.13
C SER A 69 7.27 -10.31 -17.63
N ILE A 70 7.07 -9.60 -16.51
CA ILE A 70 5.75 -9.30 -15.95
C ILE A 70 5.25 -7.88 -16.32
N GLY A 71 5.96 -7.19 -17.22
CA GLY A 71 5.53 -5.91 -17.76
C GLY A 71 5.75 -4.69 -16.86
N VAL A 72 6.47 -4.82 -15.75
CA VAL A 72 6.86 -3.68 -14.88
C VAL A 72 7.94 -2.85 -15.54
N LEU A 73 8.87 -3.48 -16.23
CA LEU A 73 9.94 -2.85 -16.98
C LEU A 73 9.87 -3.20 -18.46
N SER A 74 10.53 -2.41 -19.29
CA SER A 74 10.88 -2.75 -20.67
C SER A 74 12.38 -2.93 -20.76
N ALA A 75 12.82 -4.06 -21.31
CA ALA A 75 14.22 -4.33 -21.58
C ALA A 75 14.57 -3.89 -23.00
N GLY A 76 15.69 -3.18 -23.15
CA GLY A 76 16.28 -2.76 -24.41
C GLY A 76 17.58 -3.49 -24.72
N GLU A 77 18.20 -3.14 -25.84
CA GLU A 77 19.49 -3.69 -26.25
C GLU A 77 20.63 -3.32 -25.27
N GLY A 78 21.63 -4.16 -25.19
CA GLY A 78 22.82 -3.90 -24.37
C GLY A 78 22.59 -3.89 -22.86
N GLY A 79 21.56 -4.60 -22.37
CA GLY A 79 21.26 -4.68 -20.93
C GLY A 79 20.75 -3.36 -20.37
N THR A 80 19.91 -2.67 -21.12
CA THR A 80 19.24 -1.45 -20.71
C THR A 80 17.81 -1.71 -20.27
N TYR A 81 17.31 -0.89 -19.34
CA TYR A 81 15.98 -1.00 -18.79
C TYR A 81 15.32 0.36 -18.64
N GLN A 82 13.99 0.40 -18.79
CA GLN A 82 13.17 1.59 -18.56
C GLN A 82 11.83 1.20 -17.94
N LEU A 83 11.14 2.16 -17.33
CA LEU A 83 9.80 1.95 -16.79
C LEU A 83 8.77 1.78 -17.90
N THR A 84 7.80 0.89 -17.67
CA THR A 84 6.52 0.90 -18.37
C THR A 84 5.52 1.78 -17.62
N PRO A 85 4.33 2.08 -18.18
CA PRO A 85 3.26 2.74 -17.40
C PRO A 85 2.88 2.00 -16.12
N LEU A 86 3.01 0.65 -16.11
CA LEU A 86 2.82 -0.14 -14.89
C LEU A 86 3.97 0.12 -13.89
N GLY A 87 5.21 0.14 -14.34
CA GLY A 87 6.38 0.41 -13.50
C GLY A 87 6.40 1.81 -12.89
N GLU A 88 5.86 2.81 -13.60
CA GLU A 88 5.70 4.18 -13.09
C GLU A 88 4.93 4.22 -11.77
N THR A 89 3.98 3.32 -11.55
CA THR A 89 3.21 3.25 -10.30
C THR A 89 4.03 2.85 -9.08
N LEU A 90 5.28 2.41 -9.25
CA LEU A 90 6.20 2.12 -8.15
C LEU A 90 7.08 3.32 -7.76
N ARG A 91 7.03 4.43 -8.49
CA ARG A 91 7.77 5.65 -8.14
C ARG A 91 7.20 6.28 -6.88
N THR A 92 8.08 6.89 -6.11
CA THR A 92 7.70 7.58 -4.85
C THR A 92 6.78 8.77 -5.11
N ASP A 93 7.01 9.52 -6.20
CA ASP A 93 6.30 10.75 -6.56
C ASP A 93 5.06 10.54 -7.46
N HIS A 94 4.77 9.29 -7.88
CA HIS A 94 3.61 9.01 -8.72
C HIS A 94 2.30 9.22 -7.94
N PRO A 95 1.31 9.95 -8.48
CA PRO A 95 0.05 10.26 -7.77
C PRO A 95 -0.71 8.99 -7.33
N ASN A 96 -0.68 7.94 -8.14
CA ASN A 96 -1.28 6.64 -7.84
C ASN A 96 -0.23 5.61 -7.43
N SER A 97 0.83 6.02 -6.72
CA SER A 97 1.89 5.11 -6.30
C SER A 97 1.37 4.00 -5.40
N VAL A 98 1.70 2.76 -5.78
CA VAL A 98 1.46 1.54 -4.98
C VAL A 98 2.71 1.08 -4.23
N ARG A 99 3.79 1.89 -4.25
CA ARG A 99 5.07 1.56 -3.65
C ARG A 99 4.96 1.21 -2.15
N ASP A 100 4.18 1.97 -1.39
CA ASP A 100 4.00 1.72 0.04
C ASP A 100 3.36 0.35 0.32
N TRP A 101 2.41 -0.06 -0.54
CA TRP A 101 1.81 -1.39 -0.46
C TRP A 101 2.82 -2.48 -0.80
N ALA A 102 3.59 -2.31 -1.86
CA ALA A 102 4.65 -3.25 -2.24
C ALA A 102 5.70 -3.41 -1.12
N LEU A 103 6.07 -2.32 -0.44
CA LEU A 103 6.98 -2.34 0.71
C LEU A 103 6.37 -3.09 1.91
N TYR A 104 5.06 -2.93 2.15
CA TYR A 104 4.39 -3.58 3.27
C TYR A 104 4.15 -5.06 3.02
N VAL A 105 3.47 -5.42 1.91
CA VAL A 105 3.00 -6.79 1.67
C VAL A 105 4.14 -7.80 1.50
N GLY A 106 5.27 -7.38 0.94
CA GLY A 106 6.45 -8.22 0.76
C GLY A 106 7.40 -8.25 1.95
N ALA A 107 7.19 -7.39 2.97
CA ALA A 107 8.01 -7.39 4.18
C ALA A 107 7.85 -8.70 4.97
N SER A 108 8.88 -9.09 5.71
CA SER A 108 8.94 -10.39 6.40
C SER A 108 7.78 -10.62 7.36
N ALA A 109 7.30 -9.59 8.05
CA ALA A 109 6.23 -9.78 9.04
C ALA A 109 4.88 -10.17 8.40
N PRO A 110 4.28 -9.40 7.46
CA PRO A 110 3.07 -9.85 6.78
C PRO A 110 3.31 -11.10 5.91
N TRP A 111 4.52 -11.24 5.33
CA TRP A 111 4.87 -12.42 4.53
C TRP A 111 4.81 -13.72 5.34
N ASN A 112 5.42 -13.74 6.52
CA ASN A 112 5.42 -14.91 7.40
C ASN A 112 4.00 -15.25 7.89
N ALA A 113 3.15 -14.27 8.11
CA ALA A 113 1.76 -14.49 8.49
C ALA A 113 0.95 -15.29 7.44
N TRP A 114 1.23 -15.08 6.14
CA TRP A 114 0.64 -15.87 5.06
C TRP A 114 1.07 -17.35 5.09
N GLY A 115 2.28 -17.67 5.57
CA GLY A 115 2.76 -19.03 5.77
C GLY A 115 1.94 -19.82 6.78
N HIS A 116 1.22 -19.15 7.69
CA HIS A 116 0.34 -19.77 8.69
C HIS A 116 -1.14 -19.83 8.27
N LEU A 117 -1.44 -19.63 6.98
CA LEU A 117 -2.84 -19.62 6.50
C LEU A 117 -3.55 -20.95 6.77
N TYR A 118 -2.85 -22.09 6.64
CA TYR A 118 -3.44 -23.40 6.91
C TYR A 118 -3.90 -23.52 8.36
N GLU A 119 -3.05 -23.21 9.33
CA GLU A 119 -3.36 -23.23 10.76
C GLU A 119 -4.45 -22.21 11.10
N SER A 120 -4.41 -21.04 10.48
CA SER A 120 -5.44 -20.01 10.65
C SER A 120 -6.83 -20.51 10.23
N VAL A 121 -6.92 -21.19 9.08
CA VAL A 121 -8.18 -21.78 8.59
C VAL A 121 -8.66 -22.90 9.52
N LYS A 122 -7.75 -23.69 10.07
CA LYS A 122 -8.09 -24.82 10.97
C LYS A 122 -8.53 -24.36 12.36
N THR A 123 -7.98 -23.28 12.88
CA THR A 123 -8.16 -22.87 14.29
C THR A 123 -8.98 -21.60 14.48
N GLY A 124 -9.18 -20.80 13.41
CA GLY A 124 -9.76 -19.47 13.50
C GLY A 124 -8.81 -18.41 14.10
N THR A 125 -7.56 -18.78 14.44
CA THR A 125 -6.57 -17.83 14.96
C THR A 125 -5.95 -17.06 13.79
N PRO A 126 -5.86 -15.71 13.85
CA PRO A 126 -5.25 -14.93 12.78
C PRO A 126 -3.80 -15.36 12.52
N GLY A 127 -3.42 -15.55 11.24
CA GLY A 127 -2.08 -15.99 10.84
C GLY A 127 -0.98 -15.07 11.37
N PHE A 128 -1.24 -13.78 11.51
CA PHE A 128 -0.30 -12.83 12.08
C PHE A 128 -0.01 -13.10 13.57
N VAL A 129 -1.04 -13.47 14.34
CA VAL A 129 -0.87 -13.89 15.76
C VAL A 129 -0.11 -15.20 15.84
N LEU A 130 -0.38 -16.15 14.93
CA LEU A 130 0.37 -17.41 14.87
C LEU A 130 1.86 -17.19 14.57
N ALA A 131 2.17 -16.26 13.66
CA ALA A 131 3.53 -15.96 13.24
C ALA A 131 4.33 -15.14 14.28
N HIS A 132 3.67 -14.22 14.99
CA HIS A 132 4.35 -13.18 15.79
C HIS A 132 3.90 -13.12 17.25
N GLY A 133 2.91 -13.92 17.67
CA GLY A 133 2.39 -13.95 19.03
C GLY A 133 1.52 -12.77 19.44
N ILE A 134 1.42 -11.72 18.62
CA ILE A 134 0.65 -10.51 18.89
C ILE A 134 -0.16 -10.07 17.65
N PRO A 135 -1.26 -9.31 17.82
CA PRO A 135 -2.05 -8.78 16.72
C PRO A 135 -1.26 -7.82 15.83
N THR A 136 -1.68 -7.70 14.56
CA THR A 136 -1.02 -6.86 13.55
C THR A 136 -0.81 -5.41 14.00
N TYR A 137 -1.82 -4.78 14.60
CA TYR A 137 -1.72 -3.38 15.02
C TYR A 137 -0.76 -3.19 16.20
N ASP A 138 -0.74 -4.12 17.15
CA ASP A 138 0.18 -4.11 18.29
C ASP A 138 1.63 -4.30 17.81
N PHE A 139 1.81 -5.15 16.78
CA PHE A 139 3.10 -5.31 16.12
C PHE A 139 3.55 -4.02 15.42
N LEU A 140 2.66 -3.35 14.69
CA LEU A 140 2.96 -2.10 13.99
C LEU A 140 3.34 -0.97 14.95
N GLU A 141 2.80 -0.93 16.18
CA GLU A 141 3.20 0.07 17.19
C GLU A 141 4.69 0.00 17.53
N SER A 142 5.28 -1.20 17.50
CA SER A 142 6.71 -1.42 17.75
C SER A 142 7.60 -1.40 16.51
N HIS A 143 6.98 -1.23 15.31
CA HIS A 143 7.68 -1.23 14.02
C HIS A 143 7.30 0.00 13.18
N PRO A 144 7.79 1.20 13.54
CA PRO A 144 7.31 2.48 12.99
C PRO A 144 7.51 2.62 11.48
N GLU A 145 8.57 2.06 10.90
CA GLU A 145 8.81 2.11 9.46
C GLU A 145 7.76 1.32 8.68
N LEU A 146 7.45 0.10 9.15
CA LEU A 146 6.42 -0.74 8.55
C LEU A 146 5.02 -0.14 8.73
N ALA A 147 4.76 0.41 9.91
CA ALA A 147 3.53 1.15 10.21
C ALA A 147 3.35 2.36 9.29
N ALA A 148 4.43 3.10 9.01
CA ALA A 148 4.38 4.25 8.10
C ALA A 148 3.99 3.82 6.67
N CYS A 149 4.58 2.75 6.13
CA CYS A 149 4.18 2.20 4.82
C CYS A 149 2.70 1.80 4.81
N PHE A 150 2.26 1.05 5.81
CA PHE A 150 0.85 0.62 5.94
C PHE A 150 -0.10 1.82 6.01
N ASN A 151 0.18 2.80 6.87
CA ASN A 151 -0.68 3.96 7.07
C ASN A 151 -0.75 4.86 5.83
N ARG A 152 0.39 5.10 5.14
CA ARG A 152 0.40 5.87 3.88
C ARG A 152 -0.43 5.18 2.80
N TRP A 153 -0.29 3.85 2.67
CA TRP A 153 -1.11 3.08 1.72
C TRP A 153 -2.60 3.17 2.06
N MET A 154 -2.98 2.93 3.32
CA MET A 154 -4.39 3.01 3.76
C MET A 154 -4.99 4.39 3.50
N SER A 155 -4.24 5.46 3.75
CA SER A 155 -4.69 6.83 3.48
C SER A 155 -4.90 7.10 1.98
N LYS A 156 -3.99 6.62 1.12
CA LYS A 156 -4.13 6.74 -0.34
C LYS A 156 -5.34 5.96 -0.86
N GLN A 157 -5.53 4.73 -0.38
CA GLN A 157 -6.65 3.90 -0.76
C GLN A 157 -7.99 4.52 -0.34
N SER A 158 -8.07 5.04 0.89
CA SER A 158 -9.26 5.76 1.37
C SER A 158 -9.54 7.00 0.53
N ALA A 159 -8.53 7.78 0.17
CA ALA A 159 -8.71 8.97 -0.65
C ALA A 159 -9.29 8.66 -2.03
N GLN A 160 -8.87 7.56 -2.67
CA GLN A 160 -9.43 7.11 -3.94
C GLN A 160 -10.89 6.65 -3.82
N GLN A 161 -11.25 6.00 -2.71
CA GLN A 161 -12.60 5.52 -2.46
C GLN A 161 -13.57 6.61 -2.02
N ASN A 162 -13.08 7.66 -1.36
CA ASN A 162 -13.91 8.72 -0.79
C ASN A 162 -14.79 9.42 -1.83
N SER A 163 -14.28 9.68 -3.04
CA SER A 163 -15.07 10.27 -4.12
C SER A 163 -16.26 9.38 -4.48
N ALA A 164 -16.03 8.09 -4.70
CA ALA A 164 -17.07 7.13 -5.03
C ALA A 164 -18.11 6.98 -3.91
N ILE A 165 -17.68 6.99 -2.64
CA ILE A 165 -18.58 6.93 -1.47
C ILE A 165 -19.47 8.18 -1.43
N LEU A 166 -18.89 9.37 -1.62
CA LEU A 166 -19.60 10.64 -1.60
C LEU A 166 -20.58 10.81 -2.78
N ASP A 167 -20.27 10.18 -3.92
CA ASP A 167 -21.16 10.20 -5.08
C ASP A 167 -22.28 9.16 -4.97
N ALA A 168 -22.03 8.04 -4.29
CA ALA A 168 -23.01 6.98 -4.11
C ALA A 168 -23.98 7.22 -2.95
N TYR A 169 -23.62 8.04 -1.95
CA TYR A 169 -24.42 8.19 -0.76
C TYR A 169 -24.60 9.66 -0.34
N ASP A 170 -25.87 10.05 -0.11
CA ASP A 170 -26.25 11.38 0.35
C ASP A 170 -26.24 11.47 1.88
N PHE A 171 -25.22 12.16 2.42
CA PHE A 171 -25.06 12.40 3.85
C PHE A 171 -25.85 13.62 4.37
N SER A 172 -26.50 14.41 3.49
CA SER A 172 -27.23 15.62 3.90
C SER A 172 -28.40 15.37 4.87
N LYS A 173 -28.90 14.13 4.88
CA LYS A 173 -30.02 13.68 5.76
C LYS A 173 -29.61 13.58 7.23
N PHE A 174 -28.32 13.63 7.56
CA PHE A 174 -27.82 13.42 8.92
C PHE A 174 -27.32 14.73 9.54
N GLN A 175 -27.38 14.80 10.85
CA GLN A 175 -26.81 15.90 11.63
C GLN A 175 -25.43 15.57 12.18
N VAL A 176 -25.14 14.27 12.34
CA VAL A 176 -23.89 13.77 12.92
C VAL A 176 -23.44 12.54 12.15
N ALA A 177 -22.17 12.51 11.78
CA ALA A 177 -21.48 11.31 11.30
C ALA A 177 -20.40 10.89 12.30
N ALA A 178 -20.25 9.58 12.54
CA ALA A 178 -19.21 9.03 13.38
C ALA A 178 -18.34 8.10 12.56
N ASP A 179 -17.02 8.34 12.58
CA ASP A 179 -16.01 7.47 12.01
C ASP A 179 -15.34 6.68 13.13
N ILE A 180 -15.57 5.36 13.14
CA ILE A 180 -15.08 4.46 14.18
C ILE A 180 -14.01 3.54 13.58
N GLY A 181 -12.76 3.72 14.01
CA GLY A 181 -11.62 2.97 13.47
C GLY A 181 -11.12 3.49 12.12
N GLY A 182 -11.51 4.69 11.72
CA GLY A 182 -11.19 5.30 10.41
C GLY A 182 -9.73 5.70 10.20
N GLY A 183 -8.80 5.11 10.92
CA GLY A 183 -7.37 5.35 10.77
C GLY A 183 -7.00 6.82 11.01
N GLN A 184 -6.64 7.55 9.95
CA GLN A 184 -6.33 8.99 10.03
C GLN A 184 -7.55 9.90 9.82
N GLY A 185 -8.78 9.34 9.68
CA GLY A 185 -10.01 10.10 9.55
C GLY A 185 -10.24 10.72 8.17
N SER A 186 -9.55 10.27 7.14
CA SER A 186 -9.63 10.85 5.78
C SER A 186 -11.04 10.79 5.18
N THR A 187 -11.78 9.72 5.44
CA THR A 187 -13.16 9.56 4.96
C THR A 187 -14.10 10.54 5.65
N LEU A 188 -14.02 10.66 6.97
CA LEU A 188 -14.84 11.64 7.70
C LEU A 188 -14.51 13.07 7.26
N ALA A 189 -13.22 13.39 7.07
CA ALA A 189 -12.81 14.71 6.59
C ALA A 189 -13.44 15.04 5.21
N ALA A 190 -13.40 14.11 4.26
CA ALA A 190 -14.03 14.29 2.95
C ALA A 190 -15.55 14.45 3.02
N VAL A 191 -16.22 13.70 3.91
CA VAL A 191 -17.66 13.85 4.17
C VAL A 191 -17.99 15.24 4.73
N LEU A 192 -17.23 15.72 5.71
CA LEU A 192 -17.46 17.04 6.33
C LEU A 192 -17.13 18.20 5.38
N GLU A 193 -16.17 18.03 4.47
CA GLU A 193 -15.89 19.02 3.44
C GLU A 193 -17.05 19.17 2.45
N ARG A 194 -17.65 18.06 2.02
CA ARG A 194 -18.81 18.07 1.10
C ARG A 194 -20.12 18.48 1.77
N TYR A 195 -20.27 18.22 3.08
CA TYR A 195 -21.48 18.51 3.86
C TYR A 195 -21.16 19.36 5.10
N PRO A 196 -20.93 20.69 4.96
CA PRO A 196 -20.44 21.54 6.05
C PRO A 196 -21.38 21.69 7.25
N SER A 197 -22.68 21.38 7.08
CA SER A 197 -23.68 21.40 8.16
C SER A 197 -23.59 20.16 9.06
N LEU A 198 -22.92 19.10 8.60
CA LEU A 198 -22.77 17.86 9.35
C LEU A 198 -21.74 18.03 10.47
N ARG A 199 -22.00 17.46 11.63
CA ARG A 199 -21.02 17.36 12.72
C ARG A 199 -20.32 16.02 12.66
N GLY A 200 -18.98 16.03 12.69
CA GLY A 200 -18.15 14.83 12.70
C GLY A 200 -17.74 14.40 14.10
N THR A 201 -17.78 13.11 14.36
CA THR A 201 -17.18 12.49 15.55
C THR A 201 -16.19 11.42 15.08
N PHE A 202 -14.95 11.53 15.52
CA PHE A 202 -13.89 10.59 15.16
C PHE A 202 -13.49 9.77 16.39
N ARG A 203 -13.33 8.48 16.19
CA ARG A 203 -12.85 7.58 17.23
C ARG A 203 -11.83 6.61 16.67
N GLN A 204 -10.61 6.72 17.11
CA GLN A 204 -9.58 5.72 16.85
C GLN A 204 -9.76 4.54 17.82
N VAL A 205 -9.93 3.33 17.28
CA VAL A 205 -10.04 2.12 18.10
C VAL A 205 -8.63 1.59 18.30
N PHE A 206 -7.95 2.06 19.33
CA PHE A 206 -6.77 1.35 19.85
C PHE A 206 -7.26 0.19 20.71
N ARG A 207 -7.00 -1.03 20.33
CA ARG A 207 -7.14 -2.17 21.23
C ARG A 207 -5.96 -2.14 22.21
N ARG A 208 -6.09 -1.36 23.28
CA ARG A 208 -5.32 -1.68 24.48
C ARG A 208 -5.94 -2.91 25.11
N GLY A 209 -5.14 -3.92 25.34
CA GLY A 209 -5.52 -5.04 26.19
C GLY A 209 -5.88 -4.53 27.57
N ARG A 210 -7.15 -4.70 27.96
CA ARG A 210 -7.94 -4.36 29.14
C ARG A 210 -8.91 -3.21 28.96
N ALA A 211 -10.14 -3.47 29.44
CA ALA A 211 -11.28 -2.57 29.41
C ALA A 211 -10.94 -1.17 29.96
N GLY A 212 -10.76 -0.23 29.05
CA GLY A 212 -10.64 1.19 29.36
C GLY A 212 -11.82 1.93 28.73
N SER A 213 -12.43 2.80 29.50
CA SER A 213 -13.60 3.61 29.20
C SER A 213 -13.46 4.36 27.87
N PHE A 214 -14.49 4.23 27.05
CA PHE A 214 -14.56 4.78 25.70
C PHE A 214 -14.91 6.27 25.72
N GLY A 215 -14.00 7.16 25.36
CA GLY A 215 -14.26 8.58 25.16
C GLY A 215 -14.43 8.91 23.67
N LEU A 216 -15.54 9.55 23.31
CA LEU A 216 -15.78 10.14 22.00
C LEU A 216 -15.06 11.50 21.93
N GLN A 217 -14.08 11.68 21.04
CA GLN A 217 -13.49 12.99 20.79
C GLN A 217 -14.25 13.68 19.65
N ARG A 218 -14.63 14.94 19.84
CA ARG A 218 -15.16 15.78 18.76
C ARG A 218 -13.99 16.23 17.88
N VAL A 219 -14.14 16.10 16.57
CA VAL A 219 -13.16 16.65 15.62
C VAL A 219 -13.33 18.16 15.57
N PRO A 220 -12.31 18.97 15.93
CA PRO A 220 -12.35 20.40 15.73
C PRO A 220 -12.42 20.72 14.23
N ARG A 221 -13.16 21.78 13.86
CA ARG A 221 -13.24 22.30 12.48
C ARG A 221 -11.88 22.60 11.83
N ALA A 222 -10.83 22.74 12.62
CA ALA A 222 -9.46 23.01 12.17
C ALA A 222 -8.78 21.85 11.39
N LEU A 223 -9.26 20.62 11.49
CA LEU A 223 -8.70 19.49 10.71
C LEU A 223 -9.17 19.46 9.25
N CYS A 224 -10.18 20.26 8.88
CA CYS A 224 -10.61 20.42 7.49
C CYS A 224 -9.63 21.20 6.59
N CYS A 225 -8.59 21.84 7.13
CA CYS A 225 -7.71 22.74 6.37
C CYS A 225 -6.36 22.11 5.94
N CYS A 226 -6.07 20.85 6.26
CA CYS A 226 -4.79 20.20 5.90
C CYS A 226 -4.80 19.48 4.54
N GLY A 227 -5.58 19.95 3.58
CA GLY A 227 -5.70 19.46 2.20
C GLY A 227 -5.03 20.34 1.14
N ARG A 228 -3.92 21.02 1.44
CA ARG A 228 -3.04 21.57 0.38
C ARG A 228 -1.59 21.44 0.82
N GLY A 229 -0.86 20.72 -0.04
CA GLY A 229 0.51 20.32 0.18
C GLY A 229 1.44 21.42 0.69
N HIS A 230 2.30 21.01 1.60
CA HIS A 230 3.70 21.45 1.57
C HIS A 230 4.52 20.43 2.37
N ALA A 231 5.59 19.99 1.77
CA ALA A 231 6.67 19.30 2.43
C ALA A 231 7.28 20.23 3.50
N GLY A 232 7.53 19.72 4.69
CA GLY A 232 8.43 20.36 5.64
C GLY A 232 7.77 20.97 6.87
N GLY A 233 8.12 20.48 8.04
CA GLY A 233 8.03 21.21 9.30
C GLY A 233 6.90 20.76 10.22
N VAL A 234 7.23 19.89 11.15
CA VAL A 234 6.50 19.70 12.41
C VAL A 234 6.63 21.00 13.19
N ALA A 235 5.53 21.72 13.39
CA ALA A 235 5.44 22.77 14.39
C ALA A 235 5.00 22.16 15.73
N PRO A 236 5.66 22.51 16.85
CA PRO A 236 5.23 22.07 18.18
C PRO A 236 4.09 22.97 18.66
N GLY A 237 3.01 22.35 19.13
CA GLY A 237 1.98 23.00 19.94
C GLY A 237 0.69 23.33 19.22
N CYS A 238 -0.26 22.42 19.28
CA CYS A 238 -1.72 22.59 19.52
C CYS A 238 -2.30 21.27 20.02
#